data_0d218f66b3d1b875d8a44e79a814686b
#
_entry.id   0d218f66b3d1b875d8a44e79a814686b
#
_cell.length_a   1.000
_cell.length_b   1.000
_cell.length_c   1.000
_cell.angle_alpha   90.00
_cell.angle_beta   90.00
_cell.angle_gamma   90.00
#
_symmetry.space_group_name_H-M   'P 1'
#
loop_
_entity.id
_entity.type
_entity.pdbx_description
1 polymer ?
#
loop_
_entity_poly.entity_id
_entity_poly.type
_entity_poly.pdbx_seq_one_letter_code
_entity_poly.pdbx_strand_id
1 'polypeptide(L)'
;MSDDSLPDKPVESKESVPTIESRADSSLQTQSVSSGEQLQFSFVAYNEDLVICGAKNSGKSYLANTLLKSLNNITCFVWDFNHQFHDSRSLLFNRLDELLEVYDNAKKGRYILQPFDKSKAAFEKFCDAIFQRGNIVAIFDELHLFTSKQAILKPFNNLILSGRPRGISCVSISTRPASLPNNVLSNSQHVFAFRLNLVSDVEFLESWMGEGVWMLLPKDKRKKLQNEAELPEHTFYYRNQDAKTGVVGKV
;
A
#
# COMPACT_ATOMS: atom_id res chain seq x y z
N MET A 1 -34.57 -52.44 -2.95
CA MET A 1 -33.96 -51.58 -3.97
C MET A 1 -34.15 -50.18 -3.49
N SER A 2 -33.20 -49.70 -2.72
CA SER A 2 -33.15 -48.35 -2.11
C SER A 2 -32.05 -47.62 -2.79
N ASP A 3 -32.43 -46.54 -3.47
CA ASP A 3 -31.57 -45.64 -4.21
C ASP A 3 -31.10 -44.54 -3.24
N ASP A 4 -29.85 -44.63 -2.81
CA ASP A 4 -29.19 -43.64 -1.94
C ASP A 4 -28.35 -42.71 -2.83
N SER A 5 -28.97 -41.63 -3.31
CA SER A 5 -28.29 -40.53 -3.94
C SER A 5 -27.80 -39.55 -2.88
N LEU A 6 -26.48 -39.51 -2.66
CA LEU A 6 -25.78 -38.51 -1.85
C LEU A 6 -25.89 -37.11 -2.49
N PRO A 7 -26.09 -36.05 -1.70
CA PRO A 7 -26.14 -34.69 -2.24
C PRO A 7 -24.73 -34.20 -2.62
N ASP A 8 -24.68 -33.55 -3.78
CA ASP A 8 -23.50 -32.86 -4.31
C ASP A 8 -22.92 -31.84 -3.31
N LYS A 9 -21.64 -31.95 -3.08
CA LYS A 9 -20.87 -30.94 -2.31
C LYS A 9 -20.82 -29.63 -3.09
N PRO A 10 -20.98 -28.47 -2.43
CA PRO A 10 -20.82 -27.18 -3.10
C PRO A 10 -19.38 -27.01 -3.58
N VAL A 11 -19.23 -26.59 -4.83
CA VAL A 11 -17.97 -26.21 -5.45
C VAL A 11 -17.45 -24.96 -4.74
N GLU A 12 -16.36 -25.09 -4.00
CA GLU A 12 -15.62 -23.94 -3.46
C GLU A 12 -15.17 -23.04 -4.61
N SER A 13 -15.73 -21.86 -4.69
CA SER A 13 -15.23 -20.79 -5.53
C SER A 13 -13.85 -20.39 -5.02
N LYS A 14 -12.80 -20.72 -5.77
CA LYS A 14 -11.44 -20.25 -5.49
C LYS A 14 -11.43 -18.73 -5.60
N GLU A 15 -11.33 -18.06 -4.46
CA GLU A 15 -11.05 -16.63 -4.41
C GLU A 15 -9.70 -16.36 -5.11
N SER A 16 -9.74 -15.52 -6.12
CA SER A 16 -8.56 -15.13 -6.89
C SER A 16 -7.75 -14.10 -6.10
N VAL A 17 -6.62 -14.53 -5.55
CA VAL A 17 -5.66 -13.63 -4.88
C VAL A 17 -4.87 -12.86 -5.95
N PRO A 18 -4.72 -11.52 -5.85
CA PRO A 18 -3.90 -10.76 -6.78
C PRO A 18 -2.45 -11.24 -6.74
N THR A 19 -1.89 -11.54 -7.90
CA THR A 19 -0.49 -11.95 -8.01
C THR A 19 0.38 -10.71 -8.08
N ILE A 20 1.28 -10.56 -7.10
CA ILE A 20 2.28 -9.49 -7.05
C ILE A 20 3.64 -10.10 -7.38
N GLU A 21 4.23 -9.70 -8.49
CA GLU A 21 5.61 -10.06 -8.83
C GLU A 21 6.56 -8.93 -8.44
N SER A 22 7.58 -9.24 -7.63
CA SER A 22 8.69 -8.34 -7.33
C SER A 22 9.92 -8.76 -8.14
N ARG A 23 10.45 -7.88 -8.97
CA ARG A 23 11.70 -8.12 -9.70
C ARG A 23 12.80 -7.20 -9.23
N ALA A 24 13.99 -7.77 -9.10
CA ALA A 24 15.20 -7.05 -8.72
C ALA A 24 15.99 -6.54 -9.95
N ASP A 25 15.46 -6.67 -11.17
CA ASP A 25 16.14 -6.22 -12.38
C ASP A 25 15.17 -5.66 -13.44
N SER A 26 15.66 -4.67 -14.17
CA SER A 26 14.93 -3.77 -15.05
C SER A 26 14.46 -4.43 -16.36
N SER A 27 13.17 -4.54 -16.55
CA SER A 27 12.50 -4.31 -17.85
C SER A 27 10.97 -4.39 -17.70
N LEU A 28 10.28 -3.28 -17.96
CA LEU A 28 8.83 -3.14 -17.90
C LEU A 28 8.16 -3.71 -19.17
N GLN A 29 7.13 -4.52 -18.99
CA GLN A 29 6.06 -4.66 -19.98
C GLN A 29 4.71 -4.44 -19.30
N THR A 30 4.02 -3.39 -19.73
CA THR A 30 2.65 -3.06 -19.36
C THR A 30 1.69 -3.80 -20.30
N GLN A 31 0.76 -4.59 -19.75
CA GLN A 31 -0.38 -5.14 -20.49
C GLN A 31 -1.68 -4.60 -19.90
N SER A 32 -2.60 -4.22 -20.80
CA SER A 32 -3.96 -3.77 -20.49
C SER A 32 -4.84 -4.96 -20.10
N VAL A 33 -5.63 -4.81 -19.05
CA VAL A 33 -6.49 -5.87 -18.49
C VAL A 33 -7.91 -5.73 -19.01
N SER A 34 -8.45 -6.78 -19.61
CA SER A 34 -9.87 -6.95 -19.93
C SER A 34 -10.64 -7.54 -18.73
N SER A 35 -11.94 -7.27 -18.65
CA SER A 35 -12.83 -7.67 -17.57
C SER A 35 -12.77 -9.19 -17.28
N GLY A 36 -12.21 -9.56 -16.14
CA GLY A 36 -12.11 -10.95 -15.66
C GLY A 36 -10.70 -11.45 -15.37
N GLU A 37 -9.66 -10.69 -15.72
CA GLU A 37 -8.26 -11.05 -15.42
C GLU A 37 -7.82 -10.49 -14.08
N GLN A 38 -6.98 -11.26 -13.36
CA GLN A 38 -6.31 -10.77 -12.14
C GLN A 38 -5.39 -9.60 -12.50
N LEU A 39 -5.46 -8.51 -11.73
CA LEU A 39 -4.53 -7.41 -11.89
C LEU A 39 -3.10 -7.92 -11.65
N GLN A 40 -2.31 -7.98 -12.72
CA GLN A 40 -0.87 -8.17 -12.59
C GLN A 40 -0.22 -6.81 -12.40
N PHE A 41 0.41 -6.64 -11.26
CA PHE A 41 1.09 -5.43 -10.87
C PHE A 41 2.55 -5.78 -10.55
N SER A 42 3.48 -5.05 -11.14
CA SER A 42 4.90 -5.20 -10.89
C SER A 42 5.41 -4.02 -10.08
N PHE A 43 6.05 -4.29 -8.96
CA PHE A 43 6.68 -3.31 -8.08
C PHE A 43 8.18 -3.55 -8.07
N VAL A 44 8.96 -2.53 -8.46
CA VAL A 44 10.42 -2.59 -8.47
C VAL A 44 10.94 -2.09 -7.13
N ALA A 45 11.24 -3.03 -6.23
CA ALA A 45 11.82 -2.72 -4.93
C ALA A 45 13.14 -1.94 -5.07
N TYR A 46 13.37 -1.02 -4.13
CA TYR A 46 14.50 -0.09 -4.10
C TYR A 46 14.48 1.03 -5.16
N ASN A 47 13.44 1.11 -5.98
CA ASN A 47 13.35 2.11 -7.04
C ASN A 47 11.99 2.81 -7.16
N GLU A 48 10.91 2.16 -6.73
CA GLU A 48 9.55 2.68 -6.87
C GLU A 48 8.90 2.94 -5.53
N ASP A 49 8.09 3.99 -5.47
CA ASP A 49 7.26 4.32 -4.33
C ASP A 49 5.80 3.96 -4.62
N LEU A 50 5.05 3.64 -3.57
CA LEU A 50 3.68 3.19 -3.67
C LEU A 50 2.79 3.83 -2.59
N VAL A 51 1.58 4.22 -2.95
CA VAL A 51 0.55 4.69 -2.02
C VAL A 51 -0.64 3.74 -2.01
N ILE A 52 -1.09 3.36 -0.81
CA ILE A 52 -2.33 2.61 -0.59
C ILE A 52 -3.24 3.46 0.29
N CYS A 53 -4.38 3.88 -0.23
CA CYS A 53 -5.31 4.71 0.52
C CYS A 53 -6.75 4.17 0.48
N GLY A 54 -7.56 4.57 1.47
CA GLY A 54 -8.96 4.17 1.57
C GLY A 54 -9.45 4.14 3.01
N ALA A 55 -10.75 4.03 3.21
CA ALA A 55 -11.40 3.98 4.51
C ALA A 55 -10.95 2.77 5.35
N LYS A 56 -11.28 2.77 6.64
CA LYS A 56 -11.08 1.61 7.51
C LYS A 56 -11.84 0.39 6.96
N ASN A 57 -11.24 -0.79 7.08
CA ASN A 57 -11.78 -2.07 6.62
C ASN A 57 -12.05 -2.16 5.10
N SER A 58 -11.36 -1.37 4.29
CA SER A 58 -11.54 -1.36 2.82
C SER A 58 -10.66 -2.37 2.06
N GLY A 59 -9.69 -3.04 2.71
CA GLY A 59 -8.77 -3.98 2.08
C GLY A 59 -7.31 -3.50 2.00
N LYS A 60 -7.00 -2.25 2.43
CA LYS A 60 -5.63 -1.70 2.39
C LYS A 60 -4.57 -2.60 3.04
N SER A 61 -4.84 -3.02 4.28
CA SER A 61 -3.89 -3.83 5.05
C SER A 61 -3.72 -5.22 4.45
N TYR A 62 -4.76 -5.76 3.81
CA TYR A 62 -4.65 -7.03 3.08
C TYR A 62 -3.71 -6.89 1.88
N LEU A 63 -3.88 -5.85 1.05
CA LEU A 63 -3.00 -5.57 -0.08
C LEU A 63 -1.56 -5.34 0.39
N ALA A 64 -1.36 -4.53 1.44
CA ALA A 64 -0.04 -4.24 1.98
C ALA A 64 0.65 -5.48 2.56
N ASN A 65 -0.08 -6.37 3.25
CA ASN A 65 0.45 -7.66 3.71
C ASN A 65 0.80 -8.59 2.54
N THR A 66 -0.02 -8.60 1.49
CA THR A 66 0.25 -9.39 0.28
C THR A 66 1.52 -8.89 -0.42
N LEU A 67 1.68 -7.57 -0.54
CA LEU A 67 2.91 -6.96 -1.02
C LEU A 67 4.11 -7.37 -0.14
N LEU A 68 4.02 -7.20 1.18
CA LEU A 68 5.10 -7.56 2.10
C LEU A 68 5.52 -9.03 1.93
N LYS A 69 4.55 -9.94 1.78
CA LYS A 69 4.80 -11.37 1.57
C LYS A 69 5.43 -11.68 0.22
N SER A 70 5.21 -10.86 -0.81
CA SER A 70 5.82 -11.04 -2.14
C SER A 70 7.28 -10.57 -2.18
N LEU A 71 7.70 -9.68 -1.29
CA LEU A 71 9.05 -9.12 -1.23
C LEU A 71 10.06 -10.14 -0.67
N ASN A 72 10.42 -11.13 -1.49
CA ASN A 72 11.40 -12.15 -1.12
C ASN A 72 12.83 -11.65 -1.36
N ASN A 73 13.75 -12.00 -0.47
CA ASN A 73 15.16 -11.59 -0.54
C ASN A 73 15.39 -10.07 -0.54
N ILE A 74 14.45 -9.31 0.02
CA ILE A 74 14.48 -7.86 0.14
C ILE A 74 14.48 -7.50 1.62
N THR A 75 15.17 -6.43 1.98
CA THR A 75 15.12 -5.89 3.35
C THR A 75 13.92 -4.97 3.45
N CYS A 76 12.94 -5.35 4.29
CA CYS A 76 11.74 -4.57 4.53
C CYS A 76 11.67 -4.14 5.99
N PHE A 77 11.41 -2.85 6.23
CA PHE A 77 11.09 -2.33 7.55
C PHE A 77 9.67 -1.77 7.54
N VAL A 78 8.87 -2.16 8.52
CA VAL A 78 7.46 -1.79 8.63
C VAL A 78 7.24 -1.02 9.91
N TRP A 79 6.70 0.19 9.82
CA TRP A 79 6.09 0.91 10.92
C TRP A 79 4.61 0.51 10.98
N ASP A 80 4.27 -0.45 11.84
CA ASP A 80 2.93 -1.04 11.97
C ASP A 80 2.15 -0.37 13.12
N PHE A 81 1.52 0.75 12.83
CA PHE A 81 0.81 1.57 13.82
C PHE A 81 -0.37 0.83 14.45
N ASN A 82 -1.11 0.06 13.66
CA ASN A 82 -2.35 -0.62 14.08
C ASN A 82 -2.15 -2.11 14.36
N HIS A 83 -0.93 -2.63 14.36
CA HIS A 83 -0.62 -4.05 14.58
C HIS A 83 -1.35 -4.97 13.58
N GLN A 84 -1.35 -4.58 12.31
CA GLN A 84 -2.07 -5.29 11.24
C GLN A 84 -1.17 -6.12 10.33
N PHE A 85 0.15 -6.01 10.48
CA PHE A 85 1.09 -6.76 9.68
C PHE A 85 1.46 -8.07 10.38
N HIS A 86 1.21 -9.18 9.68
CA HIS A 86 1.48 -10.52 10.18
C HIS A 86 2.12 -11.38 9.10
N ASP A 87 3.32 -11.85 9.35
CA ASP A 87 3.98 -12.85 8.53
C ASP A 87 4.91 -13.69 9.43
N SER A 88 4.75 -15.02 9.38
CA SER A 88 5.54 -15.97 10.17
C SER A 88 7.05 -15.90 9.92
N ARG A 89 7.47 -15.26 8.82
CA ARG A 89 8.87 -15.05 8.45
C ARG A 89 9.40 -13.68 8.87
N SER A 90 8.62 -12.91 9.62
CA SER A 90 8.99 -11.56 10.06
C SER A 90 9.52 -11.58 11.49
N LEU A 91 10.48 -10.70 11.78
CA LEU A 91 10.90 -10.38 13.13
C LEU A 91 10.06 -9.22 13.65
N LEU A 92 9.43 -9.40 14.81
CA LEU A 92 8.57 -8.42 15.44
C LEU A 92 9.31 -7.70 16.57
N PHE A 93 9.16 -6.39 16.61
CA PHE A 93 9.70 -5.49 17.62
C PHE A 93 8.60 -4.59 18.16
N ASN A 94 8.66 -4.28 19.44
CA ASN A 94 7.74 -3.31 20.06
C ASN A 94 8.46 -2.01 20.46
N ARG A 95 9.77 -2.04 20.48
CA ARG A 95 10.62 -0.89 20.82
C ARG A 95 11.53 -0.57 19.65
N LEU A 96 11.67 0.71 19.38
CA LEU A 96 12.52 1.18 18.28
C LEU A 96 14.01 0.90 18.55
N ASP A 97 14.46 1.04 19.80
CA ASP A 97 15.85 0.74 20.19
C ASP A 97 16.22 -0.73 19.92
N GLU A 98 15.36 -1.68 20.24
CA GLU A 98 15.56 -3.10 19.94
C GLU A 98 15.70 -3.36 18.42
N LEU A 99 14.87 -2.69 17.61
CA LEU A 99 15.00 -2.76 16.15
C LEU A 99 16.34 -2.15 15.69
N LEU A 100 16.74 -1.03 16.27
CA LEU A 100 17.98 -0.34 15.88
C LEU A 100 19.24 -1.12 16.29
N GLU A 101 19.21 -1.94 17.32
CA GLU A 101 20.32 -2.83 17.70
C GLU A 101 20.62 -3.88 16.60
N VAL A 102 19.61 -4.37 15.90
CA VAL A 102 19.78 -5.37 14.82
C VAL A 102 19.89 -4.74 13.43
N TYR A 103 19.60 -3.47 13.31
CA TYR A 103 19.40 -2.73 12.09
C TYR A 103 20.63 -2.72 11.16
N ASP A 104 21.83 -2.42 11.68
CA ASP A 104 23.06 -2.34 10.87
C ASP A 104 23.44 -3.68 10.26
N ASN A 105 23.16 -4.76 10.99
CA ASN A 105 23.45 -6.14 10.60
C ASN A 105 22.23 -6.87 10.01
N ALA A 106 21.11 -6.19 9.83
CA ALA A 106 19.88 -6.80 9.34
C ALA A 106 20.10 -7.39 7.95
N LYS A 107 19.93 -8.69 7.83
CA LYS A 107 19.97 -9.42 6.56
C LYS A 107 18.71 -9.13 5.76
N LYS A 108 18.66 -9.62 4.52
CA LYS A 108 17.41 -9.63 3.74
C LYS A 108 16.32 -10.34 4.55
N GLY A 109 15.23 -9.64 4.80
CA GLY A 109 14.16 -10.10 5.69
C GLY A 109 13.15 -9.01 6.01
N ARG A 110 12.15 -9.34 6.80
CA ARG A 110 11.04 -8.49 7.17
C ARG A 110 11.11 -8.17 8.65
N TYR A 111 11.18 -6.89 8.97
CA TYR A 111 11.34 -6.34 10.30
C TYR A 111 10.14 -5.44 10.59
N ILE A 112 9.23 -5.89 11.45
CA ILE A 112 7.99 -5.20 11.76
C ILE A 112 8.12 -4.56 13.13
N LEU A 113 8.04 -3.24 13.18
CA LEU A 113 7.95 -2.48 14.41
C LEU A 113 6.48 -2.17 14.72
N GLN A 114 5.97 -2.73 15.79
CA GLN A 114 4.67 -2.41 16.41
C GLN A 114 4.92 -1.50 17.61
N PRO A 115 5.08 -0.18 17.40
CA PRO A 115 5.72 0.67 18.38
C PRO A 115 4.86 0.90 19.63
N PHE A 116 5.44 0.74 20.82
CA PHE A 116 4.84 1.23 22.04
C PHE A 116 4.85 2.76 22.09
N ASP A 117 5.96 3.37 21.69
CA ASP A 117 6.05 4.82 21.51
C ASP A 117 5.62 5.20 20.08
N LYS A 118 4.40 5.72 19.96
CA LYS A 118 3.79 6.19 18.71
C LYS A 118 4.00 7.70 18.51
N SER A 119 4.96 8.31 19.17
CA SER A 119 5.25 9.74 19.04
C SER A 119 5.84 10.07 17.66
N LYS A 120 5.69 11.35 17.25
CA LYS A 120 6.35 11.85 16.05
C LYS A 120 7.87 11.73 16.15
N ALA A 121 8.45 11.93 17.33
CA ALA A 121 9.88 11.82 17.57
C ALA A 121 10.40 10.38 17.33
N ALA A 122 9.65 9.36 17.76
CA ALA A 122 10.00 7.97 17.47
C ALA A 122 9.88 7.67 15.98
N PHE A 123 8.86 8.18 15.29
CA PHE A 123 8.69 8.05 13.85
C PHE A 123 9.82 8.76 13.07
N GLU A 124 10.24 9.95 13.49
CA GLU A 124 11.37 10.67 12.90
C GLU A 124 12.67 9.85 13.00
N LYS A 125 12.97 9.29 14.18
CA LYS A 125 14.13 8.42 14.37
C LYS A 125 14.09 7.17 13.48
N PHE A 126 12.92 6.58 13.32
CA PHE A 126 12.73 5.45 12.40
C PHE A 126 13.02 5.86 10.96
N CYS A 127 12.50 7.01 10.50
CA CYS A 127 12.76 7.53 9.16
C CYS A 127 14.24 7.85 8.92
N ASP A 128 14.91 8.47 9.91
CA ASP A 128 16.34 8.76 9.83
C ASP A 128 17.17 7.48 9.71
N ALA A 129 16.85 6.48 10.49
CA ALA A 129 17.51 5.18 10.41
C ALA A 129 17.36 4.57 9.00
N ILE A 130 16.14 4.51 8.46
CA ILE A 130 15.89 4.04 7.09
C ILE A 130 16.75 4.81 6.08
N PHE A 131 16.79 6.16 6.19
CA PHE A 131 17.54 6.98 5.27
C PHE A 131 19.05 6.75 5.34
N GLN A 132 19.60 6.59 6.54
CA GLN A 132 21.05 6.35 6.73
C GLN A 132 21.49 5.02 6.12
N ARG A 133 20.70 3.99 6.30
CA ARG A 133 21.04 2.65 5.80
C ARG A 133 20.94 2.52 4.29
N GLY A 134 19.83 2.92 3.69
CA GLY A 134 19.51 2.64 2.29
C GLY A 134 19.23 1.15 1.99
N ASN A 135 18.93 0.83 0.73
CA ASN A 135 18.60 -0.50 0.24
C ASN A 135 17.49 -1.17 1.06
N ILE A 136 16.37 -0.49 1.23
CA ILE A 136 15.24 -0.84 2.09
C ILE A 136 13.93 -0.58 1.36
N VAL A 137 12.95 -1.47 1.52
CA VAL A 137 11.54 -1.16 1.32
C VAL A 137 10.95 -0.79 2.67
N ALA A 138 10.56 0.46 2.83
CA ALA A 138 9.96 0.99 4.06
C ALA A 138 8.44 1.08 3.91
N ILE A 139 7.69 0.46 4.82
CA ILE A 139 6.23 0.47 4.83
C ILE A 139 5.76 1.30 6.03
N PHE A 140 4.94 2.31 5.78
CA PHE A 140 4.44 3.25 6.79
C PHE A 140 2.92 3.14 6.91
N ASP A 141 2.44 2.50 7.99
CA ASP A 141 1.01 2.44 8.28
C ASP A 141 0.52 3.75 8.92
N GLU A 142 -0.70 4.15 8.56
CA GLU A 142 -1.40 5.38 9.01
C GLU A 142 -0.53 6.65 8.91
N LEU A 143 0.18 6.80 7.81
CA LEU A 143 1.16 7.87 7.59
C LEU A 143 0.62 9.28 7.88
N HIS A 144 -0.68 9.53 7.63
CA HIS A 144 -1.33 10.82 7.86
C HIS A 144 -1.33 11.27 9.34
N LEU A 145 -1.06 10.36 10.29
CA LEU A 145 -0.93 10.70 11.71
C LEU A 145 0.41 11.38 12.03
N PHE A 146 1.41 11.17 11.22
CA PHE A 146 2.78 11.65 11.44
C PHE A 146 3.12 12.86 10.58
N THR A 147 2.62 12.92 9.36
CA THR A 147 2.96 13.98 8.41
C THR A 147 1.71 14.48 7.68
N SER A 148 1.70 15.77 7.34
CA SER A 148 0.59 16.41 6.64
C SER A 148 1.08 17.46 5.66
N LYS A 149 0.17 18.00 4.82
CA LYS A 149 0.47 19.11 3.90
C LYS A 149 1.07 20.33 4.59
N GLN A 150 0.64 20.60 5.83
CA GLN A 150 1.07 21.76 6.61
C GLN A 150 2.30 21.51 7.47
N ALA A 151 2.57 20.24 7.80
CA ALA A 151 3.64 19.85 8.70
C ALA A 151 4.31 18.56 8.20
N ILE A 152 5.26 18.75 7.27
CA ILE A 152 6.04 17.63 6.74
C ILE A 152 7.24 17.41 7.65
N LEU A 153 7.35 16.20 8.22
CA LEU A 153 8.51 15.81 9.00
C LEU A 153 9.75 15.71 8.10
N LYS A 154 10.82 16.42 8.47
CA LYS A 154 12.04 16.49 7.66
C LYS A 154 12.64 15.11 7.34
N PRO A 155 12.81 14.17 8.30
CA PRO A 155 13.34 12.85 8.01
C PRO A 155 12.51 12.08 6.99
N PHE A 156 11.18 12.09 7.13
CA PHE A 156 10.28 11.47 6.17
C PHE A 156 10.35 12.14 4.78
N ASN A 157 10.41 13.47 4.74
CA ASN A 157 10.54 14.22 3.48
C ASN A 157 11.83 13.84 2.74
N ASN A 158 12.93 13.61 3.46
CA ASN A 158 14.19 13.16 2.87
C ASN A 158 14.04 11.77 2.22
N LEU A 159 13.27 10.85 2.83
CA LEU A 159 12.99 9.54 2.24
C LEU A 159 12.28 9.68 0.88
N ILE A 160 11.25 10.50 0.83
CA ILE A 160 10.44 10.70 -0.38
C ILE A 160 11.21 11.42 -1.49
N LEU A 161 12.00 12.45 -1.16
CA LEU A 161 12.68 13.28 -2.16
C LEU A 161 14.06 12.75 -2.57
N SER A 162 14.75 12.05 -1.68
CA SER A 162 16.14 11.66 -1.86
C SER A 162 16.43 10.20 -1.53
N GLY A 163 15.41 9.39 -1.29
CA GLY A 163 15.55 7.97 -0.93
C GLY A 163 15.92 7.09 -2.11
N ARG A 164 15.34 7.36 -3.29
CA ARG A 164 15.54 6.52 -4.48
C ARG A 164 17.02 6.30 -4.88
N PRO A 165 17.89 7.32 -4.93
CA PRO A 165 19.33 7.11 -5.20
C PRO A 165 20.04 6.26 -4.14
N ARG A 166 19.44 6.11 -2.96
CA ARG A 166 19.93 5.27 -1.86
C ARG A 166 19.31 3.86 -1.85
N GLY A 167 18.54 3.51 -2.89
CA GLY A 167 17.84 2.24 -2.95
C GLY A 167 16.69 2.14 -1.93
N ILE A 168 16.00 3.24 -1.63
CA ILE A 168 14.86 3.24 -0.71
C ILE A 168 13.58 3.34 -1.51
N SER A 169 12.66 2.41 -1.25
CA SER A 169 11.26 2.48 -1.70
C SER A 169 10.34 2.71 -0.51
N CYS A 170 9.40 3.64 -0.66
CA CYS A 170 8.42 3.97 0.36
C CYS A 170 7.04 3.43 -0.02
N VAL A 171 6.44 2.61 0.84
CA VAL A 171 5.04 2.19 0.75
C VAL A 171 4.25 2.95 1.80
N SER A 172 3.46 3.93 1.36
CA SER A 172 2.71 4.84 2.21
C SER A 172 1.24 4.43 2.31
N ILE A 173 0.76 4.11 3.52
CA ILE A 173 -0.61 3.69 3.76
C ILE A 173 -1.35 4.78 4.54
N SER A 174 -2.57 5.13 4.08
CA SER A 174 -3.35 6.18 4.73
C SER A 174 -4.85 5.97 4.60
N THR A 175 -5.58 6.28 5.67
CA THR A 175 -7.04 6.40 5.62
C THR A 175 -7.51 7.78 5.16
N ARG A 176 -6.62 8.76 5.06
CA ARG A 176 -6.91 10.17 4.73
C ARG A 176 -5.94 10.70 3.67
N PRO A 177 -6.10 10.32 2.39
CA PRO A 177 -5.20 10.74 1.33
C PRO A 177 -5.11 12.26 1.18
N ALA A 178 -6.21 12.99 1.35
CA ALA A 178 -6.20 14.45 1.28
C ALA A 178 -5.33 15.14 2.34
N SER A 179 -4.99 14.46 3.42
CA SER A 179 -4.09 14.98 4.46
C SER A 179 -2.62 14.76 4.15
N LEU A 180 -2.28 13.83 3.24
CA LEU A 180 -0.90 13.54 2.90
C LEU A 180 -0.23 14.72 2.19
N PRO A 181 1.09 14.92 2.38
CA PRO A 181 1.87 15.85 1.57
C PRO A 181 1.78 15.51 0.09
N ASN A 182 1.69 16.51 -0.77
CA ASN A 182 1.56 16.31 -2.22
C ASN A 182 2.73 15.52 -2.82
N ASN A 183 3.95 15.69 -2.27
CA ASN A 183 5.13 14.98 -2.73
C ASN A 183 5.07 13.46 -2.51
N VAL A 184 4.24 12.97 -1.60
CA VAL A 184 4.03 11.52 -1.41
C VAL A 184 3.38 10.92 -2.65
N LEU A 185 2.32 11.54 -3.18
CA LEU A 185 1.65 11.06 -4.38
C LEU A 185 2.46 11.35 -5.65
N SER A 186 3.05 12.57 -5.75
CA SER A 186 3.77 12.96 -6.96
C SER A 186 5.05 12.16 -7.21
N ASN A 187 5.64 11.57 -6.18
CA ASN A 187 6.80 10.70 -6.32
C ASN A 187 6.44 9.20 -6.39
N SER A 188 5.17 8.85 -6.16
CA SER A 188 4.74 7.45 -6.19
C SER A 188 4.41 6.98 -7.61
N GLN A 189 5.01 5.89 -8.03
CA GLN A 189 4.73 5.23 -9.30
C GLN A 189 3.39 4.51 -9.28
N HIS A 190 2.96 4.04 -8.11
CA HIS A 190 1.76 3.24 -7.94
C HIS A 190 0.83 3.85 -6.90
N VAL A 191 -0.43 4.02 -7.24
CA VAL A 191 -1.47 4.49 -6.32
C VAL A 191 -2.65 3.52 -6.36
N PHE A 192 -2.97 2.93 -5.20
CA PHE A 192 -4.14 2.11 -4.96
C PHE A 192 -5.11 2.88 -4.07
N ALA A 193 -6.31 3.10 -4.55
CA ALA A 193 -7.37 3.76 -3.80
C ALA A 193 -8.54 2.80 -3.60
N PHE A 194 -8.82 2.44 -2.37
CA PHE A 194 -9.99 1.68 -1.94
C PHE A 194 -11.16 2.61 -1.63
N ARG A 195 -12.32 2.05 -1.26
CA ARG A 195 -13.49 2.82 -0.83
C ARG A 195 -13.08 3.99 0.08
N LEU A 196 -13.63 5.16 -0.19
CA LEU A 196 -13.42 6.40 0.53
C LEU A 196 -14.74 6.88 1.16
N ASN A 197 -14.65 7.67 2.24
CA ASN A 197 -15.83 8.16 2.95
C ASN A 197 -16.05 9.67 2.75
N LEU A 198 -15.04 10.40 2.31
CA LEU A 198 -15.06 11.85 2.22
C LEU A 198 -14.83 12.31 0.79
N VAL A 199 -15.66 13.27 0.38
CA VAL A 199 -15.57 13.91 -0.93
C VAL A 199 -14.19 14.56 -1.12
N SER A 200 -13.66 15.24 -0.09
CA SER A 200 -12.34 15.89 -0.14
C SER A 200 -11.18 14.92 -0.43
N ASP A 201 -11.29 13.68 0.01
CA ASP A 201 -10.27 12.65 -0.29
C ASP A 201 -10.33 12.24 -1.77
N VAL A 202 -11.54 12.15 -2.33
CA VAL A 202 -11.73 11.84 -3.76
C VAL A 202 -11.31 13.01 -4.64
N GLU A 203 -11.73 14.25 -4.32
CA GLU A 203 -11.31 15.46 -5.04
C GLU A 203 -9.79 15.60 -5.09
N PHE A 204 -9.12 15.26 -3.99
CA PHE A 204 -7.67 15.26 -3.95
C PHE A 204 -7.07 14.18 -4.87
N LEU A 205 -7.58 12.95 -4.83
CA LEU A 205 -7.07 11.86 -5.65
C LEU A 205 -7.43 12.00 -7.13
N GLU A 206 -8.53 12.67 -7.46
CA GLU A 206 -8.95 12.88 -8.86
C GLU A 206 -7.85 13.54 -9.69
N SER A 207 -7.14 14.51 -9.12
CA SER A 207 -6.04 15.19 -9.82
C SER A 207 -4.89 14.26 -10.20
N TRP A 208 -4.74 13.13 -9.49
CA TRP A 208 -3.67 12.13 -9.71
C TRP A 208 -4.16 10.89 -10.46
N MET A 209 -5.40 10.46 -10.18
CA MET A 209 -5.93 9.18 -10.65
C MET A 209 -6.99 9.33 -11.75
N GLY A 210 -7.54 10.53 -11.95
CA GLY A 210 -8.63 10.79 -12.89
C GLY A 210 -10.01 10.52 -12.30
N GLU A 211 -11.06 10.78 -13.10
CA GLU A 211 -12.46 10.77 -12.63
C GLU A 211 -12.95 9.41 -12.09
N GLY A 212 -12.37 8.30 -12.56
CA GLY A 212 -12.75 6.95 -12.09
C GLY A 212 -12.68 6.76 -10.58
N VAL A 213 -11.88 7.55 -9.87
CA VAL A 213 -11.80 7.51 -8.40
C VAL A 213 -13.13 7.86 -7.71
N TRP A 214 -14.05 8.55 -8.38
CA TRP A 214 -15.37 8.86 -7.84
C TRP A 214 -16.24 7.62 -7.59
N MET A 215 -15.98 6.51 -8.28
CA MET A 215 -16.65 5.24 -8.02
C MET A 215 -16.37 4.65 -6.63
N LEU A 216 -15.33 5.14 -5.94
CA LEU A 216 -14.97 4.72 -4.59
C LEU A 216 -15.82 5.38 -3.49
N LEU A 217 -16.65 6.36 -3.83
CA LEU A 217 -17.63 6.95 -2.91
C LEU A 217 -19.01 6.31 -3.07
N PRO A 218 -19.83 6.26 -2.00
CA PRO A 218 -21.25 5.98 -2.10
C PRO A 218 -21.95 6.95 -3.07
N LYS A 219 -22.94 6.46 -3.80
CA LYS A 219 -23.62 7.24 -4.87
C LYS A 219 -24.17 8.57 -4.39
N ASP A 220 -24.78 8.59 -3.20
CA ASP A 220 -25.37 9.79 -2.58
C ASP A 220 -24.35 10.90 -2.30
N LYS A 221 -23.07 10.57 -2.22
CA LYS A 221 -21.97 11.52 -1.98
C LYS A 221 -21.21 11.93 -3.22
N ARG A 222 -21.47 11.31 -4.37
CA ARG A 222 -20.74 11.59 -5.61
C ARG A 222 -21.21 12.90 -6.25
N LYS A 223 -20.27 13.70 -6.73
CA LYS A 223 -20.50 14.83 -7.61
C LYS A 223 -20.41 14.46 -9.10
N LYS A 224 -19.67 13.39 -9.40
CA LYS A 224 -19.43 12.86 -10.74
C LYS A 224 -19.74 11.37 -10.75
N LEU A 225 -19.98 10.80 -11.93
CA LEU A 225 -20.23 9.37 -12.14
C LEU A 225 -21.39 8.81 -11.29
N GLN A 226 -22.44 9.65 -11.06
CA GLN A 226 -23.59 9.27 -10.23
C GLN A 226 -24.38 8.08 -10.80
N ASN A 227 -24.37 7.89 -12.12
CA ASN A 227 -25.07 6.81 -12.81
C ASN A 227 -24.29 5.48 -12.82
N GLU A 228 -23.01 5.52 -12.49
CA GLU A 228 -22.19 4.32 -12.44
C GLU A 228 -22.50 3.45 -11.22
N ALA A 229 -22.32 2.15 -11.35
CA ALA A 229 -22.51 1.21 -10.24
C ALA A 229 -21.53 1.53 -9.09
N GLU A 230 -21.92 1.26 -7.86
CA GLU A 230 -20.99 1.25 -6.74
C GLU A 230 -20.01 0.08 -6.89
N LEU A 231 -18.75 0.33 -6.57
CA LEU A 231 -17.79 -0.76 -6.56
C LEU A 231 -18.03 -1.68 -5.37
N PRO A 232 -17.91 -3.00 -5.55
CA PRO A 232 -18.02 -3.97 -4.47
C PRO A 232 -17.03 -3.70 -3.34
N GLU A 233 -17.29 -4.28 -2.16
CA GLU A 233 -16.35 -4.27 -1.05
C GLU A 233 -15.00 -4.87 -1.47
N HIS A 234 -13.93 -4.38 -0.83
CA HIS A 234 -12.55 -4.79 -1.11
C HIS A 234 -12.10 -4.58 -2.56
N THR A 235 -12.77 -3.69 -3.29
CA THR A 235 -12.38 -3.25 -4.62
C THR A 235 -11.52 -1.99 -4.51
N PHE A 236 -10.52 -1.88 -5.37
CA PHE A 236 -9.68 -0.70 -5.47
C PHE A 236 -9.66 -0.15 -6.89
N TYR A 237 -9.36 1.14 -7.00
CA TYR A 237 -8.99 1.80 -8.24
C TYR A 237 -7.47 1.98 -8.21
N TYR A 238 -6.78 1.44 -9.21
CA TYR A 238 -5.33 1.47 -9.32
C TYR A 238 -4.90 2.33 -10.50
N ARG A 239 -3.86 3.12 -10.28
CA ARG A 239 -3.18 3.82 -11.36
C ARG A 239 -1.67 3.73 -11.17
N ASN A 240 -0.98 3.41 -12.27
CA ASN A 240 0.45 3.62 -12.43
C ASN A 240 0.68 5.03 -12.97
N GLN A 241 1.77 5.69 -12.59
CA GLN A 241 2.10 7.06 -13.00
C GLN A 241 2.14 7.22 -14.52
N ASP A 242 2.60 6.20 -15.24
CA ASP A 242 2.73 6.22 -16.71
C ASP A 242 1.43 5.84 -17.44
N ALA A 243 0.42 5.36 -16.72
CA ALA A 243 -0.85 4.96 -17.31
C ALA A 243 -1.76 6.17 -17.53
N LYS A 244 -2.42 6.24 -18.70
CA LYS A 244 -3.39 7.29 -19.02
C LYS A 244 -4.69 7.14 -18.24
N THR A 245 -5.09 5.90 -17.95
CA THR A 245 -6.33 5.56 -17.22
C THR A 245 -6.03 4.59 -16.10
N GLY A 246 -6.80 4.69 -15.02
CA GLY A 246 -6.74 3.72 -13.95
C GLY A 246 -7.55 2.46 -14.27
N VAL A 247 -7.31 1.40 -13.51
CA VAL A 247 -8.02 0.12 -13.61
C VAL A 247 -8.64 -0.25 -12.28
N VAL A 248 -9.75 -0.97 -12.33
CA VAL A 248 -10.44 -1.49 -11.14
C VAL A 248 -9.96 -2.92 -10.88
N GLY A 249 -9.59 -3.19 -9.64
CA GLY A 249 -9.23 -4.53 -9.19
C GLY A 249 -9.88 -4.87 -7.85
N LYS A 250 -9.76 -6.13 -7.43
CA LYS A 250 -10.28 -6.64 -6.16
C LYS A 250 -9.18 -7.40 -5.41
N VAL A 251 -9.16 -7.26 -4.08
CA VAL A 251 -8.31 -8.05 -3.15
C VAL A 251 -9.10 -9.16 -2.50
#